data_1c04bfc65d9d30e8e4373b303c8a8bec
#
_entry.id   1c04bfc65d9d30e8e4373b303c8a8bec
#
_cell.length_a   1.000
_cell.length_b   1.000
_cell.length_c   1.000
_cell.angle_alpha   90.00
_cell.angle_beta   90.00
_cell.angle_gamma   90.00
#
_symmetry.space_group_name_H-M   'P 1'
#
loop_
_entity.id
_entity.type
_entity.pdbx_description
1 polymer ?
#
loop_
_entity_poly.entity_id
_entity_poly.type
_entity_poly.pdbx_seq_one_letter_code
_entity_poly.pdbx_strand_id
1 'polypeptide(L)'
;MLNIIWPIFIIISIIYALISGNIENSSNGIFDSMNSAVNLTITFFGTSCLWNGLMEIAKKSSLIKILNKLLSPSINFLFPELKNNFQAKEEISMNIVTNFLGLGNASTPIGLQAMKTLQKDNTKKDTLSNSMIMFIIINIAAIQLIPTNVIAIRTSLGSTAPNSIIVPIWISSIVSALFGIIVTKILIKFK
;
A
#
# COMPACT_ATOMS: atom_id res chain seq x y z
N MET A 1 -18.55 -8.42 0.33
CA MET A 1 -19.19 -7.22 0.92
C MET A 1 -19.20 -6.04 -0.05
N LEU A 2 -18.07 -5.60 -0.61
CA LEU A 2 -18.02 -4.49 -1.59
C LEU A 2 -18.94 -4.70 -2.82
N ASN A 3 -19.02 -5.93 -3.34
CA ASN A 3 -19.88 -6.27 -4.48
C ASN A 3 -21.39 -6.07 -4.23
N ILE A 4 -21.79 -5.90 -2.97
CA ILE A 4 -23.19 -5.64 -2.59
C ILE A 4 -23.38 -4.14 -2.30
N ILE A 5 -22.39 -3.51 -1.68
CA ILE A 5 -22.47 -2.10 -1.28
C ILE A 5 -22.57 -1.17 -2.50
N TRP A 6 -21.75 -1.40 -3.54
CA TRP A 6 -21.75 -0.58 -4.74
C TRP A 6 -23.09 -0.59 -5.49
N PRO A 7 -23.71 -1.76 -5.81
CA PRO A 7 -25.04 -1.79 -6.41
C PRO A 7 -26.09 -1.09 -5.55
N ILE A 8 -26.04 -1.22 -4.22
CA ILE A 8 -26.98 -0.55 -3.32
C ILE A 8 -26.88 0.97 -3.46
N PHE A 9 -25.68 1.55 -3.44
CA PHE A 9 -25.51 2.98 -3.63
C PHE A 9 -26.03 3.48 -4.99
N ILE A 10 -25.79 2.70 -6.06
CA ILE A 10 -26.29 3.03 -7.39
C ILE A 10 -27.83 3.04 -7.39
N ILE A 11 -28.46 2.00 -6.83
CA ILE A 11 -29.92 1.91 -6.75
C ILE A 11 -30.51 3.07 -5.93
N ILE A 12 -29.93 3.37 -4.77
CA ILE A 12 -30.39 4.48 -3.92
C ILE A 12 -30.27 5.81 -4.68
N SER A 13 -29.17 6.03 -5.39
CA SER A 13 -28.96 7.25 -6.19
C SER A 13 -30.00 7.39 -7.29
N ILE A 14 -30.35 6.32 -8.00
CA ILE A 14 -31.36 6.32 -9.05
C ILE A 14 -32.74 6.59 -8.45
N ILE A 15 -33.13 5.93 -7.36
CA ILE A 15 -34.43 6.16 -6.68
C ILE A 15 -34.51 7.59 -6.20
N TYR A 16 -33.44 8.13 -5.60
CA TYR A 16 -33.42 9.53 -5.18
C TYR A 16 -33.58 10.51 -6.34
N ALA A 17 -32.91 10.26 -7.47
CA ALA A 17 -33.04 11.08 -8.68
C ALA A 17 -34.46 11.09 -9.23
N LEU A 18 -35.15 9.95 -9.20
CA LEU A 18 -36.54 9.82 -9.61
C LEU A 18 -37.48 10.60 -8.67
N ILE A 19 -37.31 10.44 -7.36
CA ILE A 19 -38.20 11.10 -6.36
C ILE A 19 -37.99 12.64 -6.35
N SER A 20 -36.72 13.07 -6.49
CA SER A 20 -36.40 14.50 -6.49
C SER A 20 -36.65 15.22 -7.83
N GLY A 21 -37.06 14.48 -8.86
CA GLY A 21 -37.25 15.04 -10.22
C GLY A 21 -35.95 15.48 -10.90
N ASN A 22 -34.81 15.06 -10.40
CA ASN A 22 -33.46 15.52 -10.81
C ASN A 22 -32.73 14.51 -11.70
N ILE A 23 -33.50 13.86 -12.60
CA ILE A 23 -32.98 12.76 -13.45
C ILE A 23 -31.90 13.27 -14.42
N GLU A 24 -32.12 14.45 -15.00
CA GLU A 24 -31.21 15.05 -15.99
C GLU A 24 -29.85 15.33 -15.38
N ASN A 25 -29.79 15.97 -14.20
CA ASN A 25 -28.53 16.24 -13.51
C ASN A 25 -27.83 14.93 -13.03
N SER A 26 -28.61 13.92 -12.66
CA SER A 26 -28.04 12.61 -12.28
C SER A 26 -27.47 11.91 -13.50
N SER A 27 -28.12 11.99 -14.67
CA SER A 27 -27.57 11.43 -15.91
C SER A 27 -26.30 12.15 -16.33
N ASN A 28 -26.28 13.48 -16.32
CA ASN A 28 -25.11 14.27 -16.62
C ASN A 28 -23.95 13.95 -15.63
N GLY A 29 -24.26 13.80 -14.33
CA GLY A 29 -23.30 13.40 -13.31
C GLY A 29 -22.65 12.04 -13.57
N ILE A 30 -23.37 11.08 -14.18
CA ILE A 30 -22.80 9.80 -14.60
C ILE A 30 -21.73 10.01 -15.68
N PHE A 31 -22.04 10.78 -16.74
CA PHE A 31 -21.10 11.07 -17.81
C PHE A 31 -19.88 11.86 -17.32
N ASP A 32 -20.07 12.83 -16.44
CA ASP A 32 -18.97 13.59 -15.83
C ASP A 32 -18.09 12.69 -14.95
N SER A 33 -18.70 11.76 -14.21
CA SER A 33 -17.97 10.76 -13.42
C SER A 33 -17.18 9.80 -14.29
N MET A 34 -17.73 9.37 -15.43
CA MET A 34 -17.02 8.54 -16.40
C MET A 34 -15.79 9.27 -16.96
N ASN A 35 -15.94 10.52 -17.39
CA ASN A 35 -14.82 11.35 -17.87
C ASN A 35 -13.75 11.54 -16.77
N SER A 36 -14.18 11.80 -15.56
CA SER A 36 -13.28 11.93 -14.40
C SER A 36 -12.52 10.63 -14.12
N ALA A 37 -13.20 9.47 -14.22
CA ALA A 37 -12.56 8.16 -14.03
C ALA A 37 -11.53 7.87 -15.11
N VAL A 38 -11.80 8.21 -16.38
CA VAL A 38 -10.83 8.06 -17.49
C VAL A 38 -9.61 8.95 -17.24
N ASN A 39 -9.81 10.22 -16.91
CA ASN A 39 -8.72 11.17 -16.64
C ASN A 39 -7.87 10.72 -15.45
N LEU A 40 -8.48 10.23 -14.37
CA LEU A 40 -7.78 9.65 -13.23
C LEU A 40 -6.96 8.43 -13.64
N THR A 41 -7.51 7.55 -14.47
CA THR A 41 -6.83 6.36 -14.97
C THR A 41 -5.58 6.73 -15.77
N ILE A 42 -5.68 7.70 -16.66
CA ILE A 42 -4.54 8.21 -17.45
C ILE A 42 -3.47 8.82 -16.51
N THR A 43 -3.90 9.61 -15.53
CA THR A 43 -3.01 10.22 -14.54
C THR A 43 -2.27 9.16 -13.73
N PHE A 44 -2.96 8.14 -13.25
CA PHE A 44 -2.35 7.03 -12.52
C PHE A 44 -1.41 6.21 -13.41
N PHE A 45 -1.79 5.96 -14.65
CA PHE A 45 -0.95 5.26 -15.60
C PHE A 45 0.36 6.02 -15.85
N GLY A 46 0.27 7.32 -16.17
CA GLY A 46 1.45 8.17 -16.38
C GLY A 46 2.35 8.25 -15.14
N THR A 47 1.76 8.46 -13.96
CA THR A 47 2.49 8.50 -12.69
C THR A 47 3.17 7.16 -12.41
N SER A 48 2.48 6.04 -12.62
CA SER A 48 3.04 4.70 -12.44
C SER A 48 4.18 4.42 -13.40
N CYS A 49 4.06 4.81 -14.67
CA CYS A 49 5.14 4.68 -15.66
C CYS A 49 6.39 5.47 -15.26
N LEU A 50 6.22 6.72 -14.85
CA LEU A 50 7.32 7.56 -14.38
C LEU A 50 8.05 6.92 -13.19
N TRP A 51 7.29 6.55 -12.15
CA TRP A 51 7.86 5.98 -10.94
C TRP A 51 8.48 4.60 -11.17
N ASN A 52 7.87 3.74 -12.00
CA ASN A 52 8.47 2.46 -12.37
C ASN A 52 9.79 2.64 -13.11
N GLY A 53 9.87 3.64 -14.02
CA GLY A 53 11.11 3.99 -14.72
C GLY A 53 12.21 4.47 -13.75
N LEU A 54 11.88 5.41 -12.86
CA LEU A 54 12.81 5.90 -11.84
C LEU A 54 13.29 4.78 -10.93
N MET A 55 12.38 3.85 -10.57
CA MET A 55 12.75 2.72 -9.73
C MET A 55 13.64 1.71 -10.45
N GLU A 56 13.44 1.47 -11.73
CA GLU A 56 14.34 0.59 -12.45
C GLU A 56 15.78 1.15 -12.49
N ILE A 57 15.92 2.46 -12.56
CA ILE A 57 17.20 3.15 -12.38
C ILE A 57 17.73 2.94 -10.95
N ALA A 58 16.89 3.13 -9.95
CA ALA A 58 17.27 2.97 -8.55
C ALA A 58 17.69 1.52 -8.21
N LYS A 59 17.02 0.50 -8.79
CA LYS A 59 17.38 -0.92 -8.64
C LYS A 59 18.78 -1.22 -9.21
N LYS A 60 19.13 -0.61 -10.34
CA LYS A 60 20.46 -0.75 -10.96
C LYS A 60 21.54 0.04 -10.22
N SER A 61 21.17 0.98 -9.38
CA SER A 61 22.07 1.74 -8.53
C SER A 61 22.37 1.01 -7.22
N SER A 62 23.38 1.50 -6.49
CA SER A 62 23.71 0.98 -5.15
C SER A 62 22.68 1.39 -4.08
N LEU A 63 21.68 2.21 -4.40
CA LEU A 63 20.72 2.77 -3.45
C LEU A 63 19.96 1.68 -2.67
N ILE A 64 19.44 0.69 -3.39
CA ILE A 64 18.69 -0.41 -2.74
C ILE A 64 19.60 -1.23 -1.82
N LYS A 65 20.85 -1.47 -2.22
CA LYS A 65 21.81 -2.17 -1.35
C LYS A 65 22.09 -1.40 -0.07
N ILE A 66 22.23 -0.08 -0.18
CA ILE A 66 22.42 0.81 0.98
C ILE A 66 21.19 0.78 1.89
N LEU A 67 19.99 0.92 1.34
CA LEU A 67 18.74 0.88 2.09
C LEU A 67 18.53 -0.48 2.77
N ASN A 68 18.80 -1.59 2.09
CA ASN A 68 18.74 -2.93 2.68
C ASN A 68 19.72 -3.09 3.85
N LYS A 69 20.94 -2.57 3.70
CA LYS A 69 21.95 -2.60 4.78
C LYS A 69 21.51 -1.75 5.98
N LEU A 70 20.91 -0.60 5.74
CA LEU A 70 20.38 0.30 6.77
C LEU A 70 19.19 -0.32 7.51
N LEU A 71 18.31 -1.04 6.80
CA LEU A 71 17.13 -1.70 7.39
C LEU A 71 17.45 -3.05 8.07
N SER A 72 18.60 -3.64 7.76
CA SER A 72 19.00 -4.95 8.31
C SER A 72 18.88 -5.07 9.83
N PRO A 73 19.33 -4.11 10.67
CA PRO A 73 19.15 -4.21 12.11
C PRO A 73 17.68 -4.19 12.54
N SER A 74 16.86 -3.38 11.89
CA SER A 74 15.42 -3.32 12.15
C SER A 74 14.72 -4.63 11.75
N ILE A 75 15.10 -5.22 10.62
CA ILE A 75 14.57 -6.50 10.16
C ILE A 75 14.96 -7.63 11.14
N ASN A 76 16.19 -7.67 11.60
CA ASN A 76 16.63 -8.67 12.58
C ASN A 76 15.88 -8.54 13.91
N PHE A 77 15.55 -7.33 14.32
CA PHE A 77 14.76 -7.06 15.53
C PHE A 77 13.29 -7.43 15.36
N LEU A 78 12.70 -7.17 14.18
CA LEU A 78 11.29 -7.43 13.90
C LEU A 78 11.01 -8.91 13.61
N PHE A 79 11.98 -9.61 13.00
CA PHE A 79 11.87 -11.00 12.55
C PHE A 79 12.94 -11.90 13.18
N PRO A 80 12.96 -12.08 14.51
CA PRO A 80 13.99 -12.86 15.19
C PRO A 80 13.98 -14.35 14.79
N GLU A 81 12.83 -14.87 14.34
CA GLU A 81 12.67 -16.26 13.91
C GLU A 81 13.38 -16.56 12.58
N LEU A 82 13.68 -15.56 11.77
CA LEU A 82 14.29 -15.71 10.46
C LEU A 82 15.83 -15.70 10.48
N LYS A 83 16.47 -16.01 11.62
CA LYS A 83 17.95 -15.93 11.75
C LYS A 83 18.69 -16.64 10.64
N ASN A 84 18.20 -17.80 10.22
CA ASN A 84 18.84 -18.67 9.24
C ASN A 84 18.21 -18.60 7.84
N ASN A 85 17.11 -17.87 7.64
CA ASN A 85 16.46 -17.71 6.34
C ASN A 85 16.86 -16.36 5.71
N PHE A 86 18.03 -16.34 5.07
CA PHE A 86 18.54 -15.15 4.38
C PHE A 86 17.64 -14.72 3.23
N GLN A 87 17.05 -15.67 2.49
CA GLN A 87 16.17 -15.39 1.37
C GLN A 87 14.92 -14.64 1.83
N ALA A 88 14.22 -15.12 2.87
CA ALA A 88 13.04 -14.43 3.40
C ALA A 88 13.38 -13.01 3.89
N LYS A 89 14.53 -12.83 4.56
CA LYS A 89 14.97 -11.50 5.00
C LYS A 89 15.22 -10.54 3.82
N GLU A 90 15.85 -11.02 2.77
CA GLU A 90 16.12 -10.22 1.58
C GLU A 90 14.82 -9.81 0.89
N GLU A 91 13.88 -10.75 0.69
CA GLU A 91 12.58 -10.50 0.07
C GLU A 91 11.73 -9.52 0.91
N ILE A 92 11.71 -9.68 2.25
CA ILE A 92 11.05 -8.76 3.18
C ILE A 92 11.69 -7.37 3.11
N SER A 93 13.01 -7.30 3.15
CA SER A 93 13.76 -6.05 3.05
C SER A 93 13.45 -5.31 1.76
N MET A 94 13.48 -6.02 0.64
CA MET A 94 13.16 -5.46 -0.67
C MET A 94 11.71 -4.95 -0.74
N ASN A 95 10.74 -5.70 -0.17
CA ASN A 95 9.36 -5.26 -0.09
C ASN A 95 9.20 -3.99 0.74
N ILE A 96 9.83 -3.92 1.92
CA ILE A 96 9.80 -2.72 2.78
C ILE A 96 10.43 -1.53 2.07
N VAL A 97 11.57 -1.70 1.42
CA VAL A 97 12.23 -0.63 0.64
C VAL A 97 11.33 -0.11 -0.48
N THR A 98 10.73 -1.01 -1.25
CA THR A 98 9.84 -0.62 -2.35
C THR A 98 8.58 0.09 -1.87
N ASN A 99 7.99 -0.35 -0.75
CA ASN A 99 6.88 0.35 -0.10
C ASN A 99 7.31 1.73 0.43
N PHE A 100 8.45 1.80 1.12
CA PHE A 100 8.99 3.06 1.63
C PHE A 100 9.21 4.09 0.51
N LEU A 101 9.65 3.65 -0.66
CA LEU A 101 9.81 4.50 -1.83
C LEU A 101 8.48 4.86 -2.54
N GLY A 102 7.34 4.38 -2.04
CA GLY A 102 6.02 4.70 -2.59
C GLY A 102 5.62 3.88 -3.82
N LEU A 103 6.22 2.72 -4.02
CA LEU A 103 6.06 1.88 -5.21
C LEU A 103 5.14 0.69 -4.96
N GLY A 104 3.93 0.95 -4.51
CA GLY A 104 2.95 -0.09 -4.17
C GLY A 104 2.78 -1.18 -5.24
N ASN A 105 2.74 -0.79 -6.52
CA ASN A 105 2.62 -1.75 -7.62
C ASN A 105 3.82 -2.70 -7.76
N ALA A 106 5.04 -2.21 -7.50
CA ALA A 106 6.25 -3.02 -7.54
C ALA A 106 6.45 -3.84 -6.25
N SER A 107 5.94 -3.37 -5.11
CA SER A 107 6.06 -4.06 -3.84
C SER A 107 5.17 -5.30 -3.73
N THR A 108 3.99 -5.29 -4.38
CA THR A 108 3.01 -6.40 -4.30
C THR A 108 3.59 -7.75 -4.73
N PRO A 109 4.19 -7.92 -5.92
CA PRO A 109 4.76 -9.20 -6.32
C PRO A 109 5.91 -9.64 -5.41
N ILE A 110 6.73 -8.69 -4.91
CA ILE A 110 7.82 -8.98 -3.96
C ILE A 110 7.25 -9.44 -2.62
N GLY A 111 6.19 -8.78 -2.13
CA GLY A 111 5.51 -9.17 -0.89
C GLY A 111 4.87 -10.56 -0.98
N LEU A 112 4.25 -10.89 -2.11
CA LEU A 112 3.71 -12.23 -2.35
C LEU A 112 4.81 -13.29 -2.38
N GLN A 113 5.97 -12.98 -2.95
CA GLN A 113 7.12 -13.87 -2.96
C GLN A 113 7.65 -14.09 -1.54
N ALA A 114 7.82 -13.03 -0.76
CA ALA A 114 8.22 -13.11 0.65
C ALA A 114 7.23 -13.98 1.47
N MET A 115 5.92 -13.79 1.28
CA MET A 115 4.91 -14.63 1.94
C MET A 115 5.01 -16.10 1.54
N LYS A 116 5.27 -16.41 0.26
CA LYS A 116 5.49 -17.79 -0.20
C LYS A 116 6.73 -18.42 0.46
N THR A 117 7.82 -17.65 0.58
CA THR A 117 9.04 -18.11 1.24
C THR A 117 8.80 -18.34 2.74
N LEU A 118 8.11 -17.43 3.43
CA LEU A 118 7.70 -17.60 4.82
C LEU A 118 6.81 -18.82 5.03
N GLN A 119 5.88 -19.09 4.10
CA GLN A 119 4.98 -20.24 4.18
C GLN A 119 5.71 -21.58 4.02
N LYS A 120 6.81 -21.64 3.30
CA LYS A 120 7.61 -22.87 3.21
C LYS A 120 8.17 -23.30 4.58
N ASP A 121 8.60 -22.33 5.37
CA ASP A 121 9.16 -22.56 6.71
C ASP A 121 8.09 -22.64 7.81
N ASN A 122 6.83 -22.35 7.47
CA ASN A 122 5.75 -22.38 8.42
C ASN A 122 5.38 -23.84 8.77
N THR A 123 5.49 -24.19 10.03
CA THR A 123 5.19 -25.55 10.53
C THR A 123 3.68 -25.86 10.53
N LYS A 124 2.84 -24.84 10.76
CA LYS A 124 1.38 -24.95 10.77
C LYS A 124 0.82 -24.30 9.51
N LYS A 125 0.59 -25.10 8.46
CA LYS A 125 0.19 -24.59 7.13
C LYS A 125 -1.14 -23.84 7.11
N ASP A 126 -2.03 -24.12 8.04
CA ASP A 126 -3.37 -23.52 8.12
C ASP A 126 -3.42 -22.24 8.97
N THR A 127 -2.31 -21.86 9.61
CA THR A 127 -2.23 -20.68 10.46
C THR A 127 -1.03 -19.83 10.09
N LEU A 128 -1.14 -18.52 10.26
CA LEU A 128 -0.02 -17.61 10.02
C LEU A 128 1.07 -17.79 11.08
N SER A 129 2.33 -17.84 10.65
CA SER A 129 3.49 -17.75 11.56
C SER A 129 3.62 -16.33 12.13
N ASN A 130 4.36 -16.16 13.24
CA ASN A 130 4.58 -14.84 13.82
C ASN A 130 5.26 -13.88 12.83
N SER A 131 6.22 -14.38 12.06
CA SER A 131 6.89 -13.59 11.01
C SER A 131 5.93 -13.17 9.91
N MET A 132 4.97 -14.02 9.51
CA MET A 132 3.95 -13.65 8.53
C MET A 132 3.00 -12.57 9.06
N ILE A 133 2.56 -12.69 10.32
CA ILE A 133 1.71 -11.67 10.97
C ILE A 133 2.45 -10.33 11.02
N MET A 134 3.69 -10.31 11.49
CA MET A 134 4.49 -9.09 11.57
C MET A 134 4.68 -8.45 10.19
N PHE A 135 4.96 -9.26 9.17
CA PHE A 135 5.13 -8.78 7.80
C PHE A 135 3.85 -8.15 7.24
N ILE A 136 2.68 -8.75 7.47
CA ILE A 136 1.38 -8.18 7.09
C ILE A 136 1.15 -6.83 7.78
N ILE A 137 1.39 -6.74 9.08
CA ILE A 137 1.18 -5.50 9.86
C ILE A 137 2.06 -4.36 9.33
N ILE A 138 3.32 -4.63 9.03
CA ILE A 138 4.23 -3.61 8.47
C ILE A 138 3.75 -3.15 7.09
N ASN A 139 3.26 -4.06 6.26
CA ASN A 139 2.71 -3.70 4.94
C ASN A 139 1.42 -2.88 5.05
N ILE A 140 0.52 -3.21 5.99
CA ILE A 140 -0.72 -2.44 6.23
C ILE A 140 -0.41 -1.02 6.71
N ALA A 141 0.61 -0.84 7.55
CA ALA A 141 1.02 0.48 8.03
C ALA A 141 1.53 1.40 6.90
N ALA A 142 1.96 0.82 5.78
CA ALA A 142 2.27 1.49 4.51
C ALA A 142 3.11 2.77 4.67
N ILE A 143 4.25 2.69 5.36
CA ILE A 143 5.17 3.83 5.48
C ILE A 143 5.73 4.15 4.09
N GLN A 144 5.43 5.35 3.59
CA GLN A 144 5.87 5.82 2.28
C GLN A 144 6.62 7.15 2.42
N LEU A 145 7.77 7.26 1.77
CA LEU A 145 8.52 8.51 1.71
C LEU A 145 7.78 9.55 0.85
N ILE A 146 7.27 9.10 -0.29
CA ILE A 146 6.48 9.93 -1.21
C ILE A 146 5.17 9.20 -1.52
N PRO A 147 4.01 9.69 -1.02
CA PRO A 147 2.71 9.11 -1.27
C PRO A 147 2.20 9.50 -2.67
N THR A 148 2.84 8.96 -3.70
CA THR A 148 2.67 9.35 -5.11
C THR A 148 1.24 9.28 -5.59
N ASN A 149 0.50 8.22 -5.21
CA ASN A 149 -0.89 8.04 -5.59
C ASN A 149 -1.80 9.12 -4.99
N VAL A 150 -1.59 9.47 -3.72
CA VAL A 150 -2.39 10.51 -3.04
C VAL A 150 -2.10 11.88 -3.64
N ILE A 151 -0.82 12.18 -3.92
CA ILE A 151 -0.42 13.43 -4.57
C ILE A 151 -1.03 13.51 -5.97
N ALA A 152 -0.99 12.43 -6.75
CA ALA A 152 -1.58 12.39 -8.09
C ALA A 152 -3.09 12.65 -8.07
N ILE A 153 -3.84 12.03 -7.14
CA ILE A 153 -5.27 12.29 -6.97
C ILE A 153 -5.52 13.75 -6.60
N ARG A 154 -4.79 14.28 -5.62
CA ARG A 154 -4.96 15.67 -5.20
C ARG A 154 -4.67 16.65 -6.34
N THR A 155 -3.66 16.37 -7.15
CA THR A 155 -3.33 17.18 -8.33
C THR A 155 -4.45 17.13 -9.37
N SER A 156 -4.96 15.94 -9.69
CA SER A 156 -6.04 15.76 -10.68
C SER A 156 -7.36 16.41 -10.25
N LEU A 157 -7.59 16.53 -8.93
CA LEU A 157 -8.75 17.22 -8.35
C LEU A 157 -8.53 18.74 -8.16
N GLY A 158 -7.45 19.32 -8.73
CA GLY A 158 -7.21 20.75 -8.71
C GLY A 158 -6.72 21.31 -7.37
N SER A 159 -6.13 20.49 -6.50
CA SER A 159 -5.57 20.98 -5.23
C SER A 159 -4.46 22.00 -5.48
N THR A 160 -4.51 23.15 -4.82
CA THR A 160 -3.49 24.21 -4.91
C THR A 160 -2.17 23.82 -4.23
N ALA A 161 -2.21 22.85 -3.31
CA ALA A 161 -1.03 22.36 -2.59
C ALA A 161 -1.06 20.83 -2.43
N PRO A 162 -0.88 20.04 -3.54
CA PRO A 162 -0.97 18.59 -3.50
C PRO A 162 0.01 17.94 -2.52
N ASN A 163 1.21 18.50 -2.40
CA ASN A 163 2.30 17.96 -1.58
C ASN A 163 2.14 18.23 -0.07
N SER A 164 1.23 19.09 0.35
CA SER A 164 1.01 19.38 1.78
C SER A 164 0.63 18.16 2.62
N ILE A 165 0.15 17.10 1.98
CA ILE A 165 -0.25 15.84 2.62
C ILE A 165 0.93 14.96 3.05
N ILE A 166 2.15 15.22 2.57
CA ILE A 166 3.32 14.36 2.83
C ILE A 166 3.60 14.23 4.32
N VAL A 167 3.72 15.37 5.03
CA VAL A 167 4.03 15.37 6.46
C VAL A 167 2.93 14.71 7.31
N PRO A 168 1.64 15.02 7.13
CA PRO A 168 0.55 14.29 7.79
C PRO A 168 0.59 12.76 7.54
N ILE A 169 0.89 12.31 6.32
CA ILE A 169 1.01 10.88 6.00
C ILE A 169 2.20 10.26 6.74
N TRP A 170 3.34 10.93 6.82
CA TRP A 170 4.50 10.42 7.58
C TRP A 170 4.15 10.23 9.04
N ILE A 171 3.56 11.23 9.68
CA ILE A 171 3.16 11.13 11.10
C ILE A 171 2.18 9.99 11.30
N SER A 172 1.12 9.93 10.50
CA SER A 172 0.08 8.90 10.60
C SER A 172 0.64 7.50 10.39
N SER A 173 1.44 7.27 9.33
CA SER A 173 1.99 5.96 9.00
C SER A 173 3.04 5.50 10.02
N ILE A 174 3.88 6.39 10.54
CA ILE A 174 4.85 6.06 11.59
C ILE A 174 4.12 5.66 12.88
N VAL A 175 3.13 6.44 13.31
CA VAL A 175 2.33 6.14 14.51
C VAL A 175 1.61 4.80 14.34
N SER A 176 0.98 4.58 13.18
CA SER A 176 0.29 3.31 12.85
C SER A 176 1.25 2.13 12.88
N ALA A 177 2.43 2.26 12.28
CA ALA A 177 3.44 1.21 12.27
C ALA A 177 3.95 0.89 13.68
N LEU A 178 4.29 1.90 14.48
CA LEU A 178 4.77 1.71 15.84
C LEU A 178 3.70 1.00 16.69
N PHE A 179 2.46 1.47 16.64
CA PHE A 179 1.36 0.85 17.35
C PHE A 179 1.14 -0.59 16.91
N GLY A 180 1.07 -0.84 15.59
CA GLY A 180 0.88 -2.18 15.05
C GLY A 180 2.00 -3.14 15.45
N ILE A 181 3.26 -2.71 15.40
CA ILE A 181 4.41 -3.51 15.81
C ILE A 181 4.35 -3.83 17.31
N ILE A 182 4.06 -2.85 18.16
CA ILE A 182 3.98 -3.04 19.61
C ILE A 182 2.88 -4.04 19.94
N VAL A 183 1.66 -3.82 19.43
CA VAL A 183 0.52 -4.71 19.66
C VAL A 183 0.82 -6.13 19.16
N THR A 184 1.38 -6.25 17.98
CA THR A 184 1.75 -7.56 17.41
C THR A 184 2.77 -8.28 18.30
N LYS A 185 3.82 -7.59 18.75
CA LYS A 185 4.83 -8.19 19.64
C LYS A 185 4.25 -8.62 20.99
N ILE A 186 3.30 -7.84 21.53
CA ILE A 186 2.62 -8.20 22.78
C ILE A 186 1.77 -9.45 22.54
N LEU A 187 0.93 -9.47 21.51
CA LEU A 187 0.04 -10.60 21.22
C LEU A 187 0.82 -11.90 20.89
N ILE A 188 1.92 -11.82 20.18
CA ILE A 188 2.79 -12.97 19.90
C ILE A 188 3.35 -13.58 21.20
N LYS A 189 3.60 -12.76 22.24
CA LYS A 189 4.11 -13.25 23.51
C LYS A 189 3.06 -14.01 24.33
N PHE A 190 1.77 -13.77 24.08
CA PHE A 190 0.65 -14.44 24.77
C PHE A 190 0.10 -15.65 23.99
N LYS A 191 0.63 -15.94 22.81
CA LYS A 191 0.27 -17.10 21.99
C LYS A 191 1.14 -18.31 22.34
#